data_bce3090d840a88414efe8a029d4aaa08
#
_entry.id   bce3090d840a88414efe8a029d4aaa08
#
_cell.length_a   1.000
_cell.length_b   1.000
_cell.length_c   1.000
_cell.angle_alpha   90.00
_cell.angle_beta   90.00
_cell.angle_gamma   90.00
#
_symmetry.space_group_name_H-M   'P 1'
#
loop_
_entity.id
_entity.type
_entity.pdbx_description
1 polymer ?
#
loop_
_entity_poly.entity_id
_entity_poly.type
_entity_poly.pdbx_seq_one_letter_code
_entity_poly.pdbx_strand_id
1 'polypeptide(L)'
;MQSIELTIYLPFSYWLDRDPETGAPLTRPDGGALIPYLRALTRELASLGPDLEGCQATSLRFAGGYLSLLDSDALAALMAAVHRSLALAPDLEISGLAFPGALDMALLSQYRNYALGPLFFDVPSLSAQECQRLGLPNTLLALDQSVYLLQNYSMNNFGLTLPLGLPGRDQGLWLHLLGQITHYQPAHLALVPTAGADFQEHPALSLFQQGLLDRGWRLAAPGFYTRAPRAPRCAARPAAYVGVGLGAPSRLDGFLTRNTWDMAYYLSHSADYRQLIASVREDRPDAP
;
A
#
# COMPACT_ATOMS: atom_id res chain seq x y z
N MET A 1 -10.52 22.80 8.85
CA MET A 1 -10.78 21.42 8.41
C MET A 1 -9.78 20.50 9.10
N GLN A 2 -10.24 19.37 9.60
CA GLN A 2 -9.38 18.33 10.18
C GLN A 2 -8.63 17.60 9.07
N SER A 3 -7.30 17.51 9.21
CA SER A 3 -6.49 16.77 8.23
C SER A 3 -6.55 15.27 8.50
N ILE A 4 -6.85 14.48 7.48
CA ILE A 4 -6.94 13.02 7.57
C ILE A 4 -6.17 12.34 6.44
N GLU A 5 -5.83 11.06 6.61
CA GLU A 5 -5.52 10.15 5.51
C GLU A 5 -6.79 9.41 5.10
N LEU A 6 -7.07 9.34 3.81
CA LEU A 6 -8.03 8.39 3.26
C LEU A 6 -7.28 7.14 2.79
N THR A 7 -7.65 5.98 3.30
CA THR A 7 -7.07 4.70 2.86
C THR A 7 -8.13 3.88 2.14
N ILE A 8 -7.88 3.55 0.87
CA ILE A 8 -8.74 2.67 0.07
C ILE A 8 -8.12 1.28 0.03
N TYR A 9 -8.83 0.29 0.57
CA TYR A 9 -8.39 -1.09 0.58
C TYR A 9 -8.84 -1.83 -0.68
N LEU A 10 -7.86 -2.44 -1.35
CA LEU A 10 -8.05 -3.31 -2.50
C LEU A 10 -7.65 -4.73 -2.09
N PRO A 11 -8.58 -5.63 -1.70
CA PRO A 11 -8.25 -6.92 -1.10
C PRO A 11 -7.79 -7.96 -2.14
N PHE A 12 -6.93 -7.59 -3.08
CA PHE A 12 -6.50 -8.45 -4.18
C PHE A 12 -4.98 -8.52 -4.27
N SER A 13 -4.44 -9.74 -4.21
CA SER A 13 -3.00 -9.99 -4.30
C SER A 13 -2.70 -11.19 -5.20
N TYR A 14 -1.55 -11.17 -5.89
CA TYR A 14 -1.09 -12.27 -6.73
C TYR A 14 -0.40 -13.39 -5.94
N TRP A 15 0.09 -13.11 -4.73
CA TRP A 15 0.88 -14.08 -3.97
C TRP A 15 0.65 -14.09 -2.46
N LEU A 16 0.15 -13.02 -1.87
CA LEU A 16 -0.20 -12.97 -0.44
C LEU A 16 -1.65 -13.44 -0.24
N ASP A 17 -1.87 -14.23 0.80
CA ASP A 17 -3.20 -14.66 1.22
C ASP A 17 -3.80 -13.73 2.29
N ARG A 18 -2.95 -12.93 2.92
CA ARG A 18 -3.33 -11.93 3.92
C ARG A 18 -2.51 -10.66 3.78
N ASP A 19 -3.17 -9.53 4.00
CA ASP A 19 -2.52 -8.23 4.14
C ASP A 19 -1.62 -8.23 5.38
N PRO A 20 -0.33 -7.97 5.26
CA PRO A 20 0.61 -7.98 6.39
C PRO A 20 0.31 -6.90 7.44
N GLU A 21 -0.29 -5.79 7.04
CA GLU A 21 -0.57 -4.65 7.93
C GLU A 21 -1.84 -4.87 8.76
N THR A 22 -2.88 -5.40 8.14
CA THR A 22 -4.20 -5.53 8.77
C THR A 22 -4.57 -6.95 9.15
N GLY A 23 -3.87 -7.96 8.60
CA GLY A 23 -4.24 -9.37 8.66
C GLY A 23 -5.44 -9.74 7.78
N ALA A 24 -5.95 -8.78 6.96
CA ALA A 24 -7.09 -8.97 6.08
C ALA A 24 -6.87 -10.12 5.09
N PRO A 25 -7.88 -10.98 4.84
CA PRO A 25 -7.79 -11.95 3.76
C PRO A 25 -7.68 -11.22 2.41
N LEU A 26 -6.76 -11.67 1.59
CA LEU A 26 -6.56 -11.19 0.23
C LEU A 26 -7.06 -12.26 -0.75
N THR A 27 -7.71 -11.81 -1.80
CA THR A 27 -8.26 -12.67 -2.86
C THR A 27 -7.37 -12.61 -4.09
N ARG A 28 -7.23 -13.72 -4.80
CA ARG A 28 -6.57 -13.68 -6.12
C ARG A 28 -7.42 -12.82 -7.07
N PRO A 29 -6.80 -11.94 -7.87
CA PRO A 29 -7.53 -11.10 -8.80
C PRO A 29 -8.05 -11.96 -9.97
N ASP A 30 -9.18 -12.61 -9.77
CA ASP A 30 -9.99 -13.14 -10.84
C ASP A 30 -10.94 -12.05 -11.33
N GLY A 31 -11.15 -11.94 -12.63
CA GLY A 31 -11.88 -10.82 -13.24
C GLY A 31 -13.35 -10.66 -12.78
N GLY A 32 -13.87 -11.57 -11.95
CA GLY A 32 -15.27 -11.54 -11.51
C GLY A 32 -15.52 -10.71 -10.23
N ALA A 33 -14.56 -10.63 -9.33
CA ALA A 33 -14.74 -10.00 -8.02
C ALA A 33 -14.41 -8.49 -8.02
N LEU A 34 -13.51 -8.03 -8.87
CA LEU A 34 -13.01 -6.67 -8.85
C LEU A 34 -14.09 -5.61 -9.17
N ILE A 35 -14.84 -5.79 -10.25
CA ILE A 35 -15.85 -4.81 -10.67
C ILE A 35 -16.97 -4.64 -9.63
N PRO A 36 -17.60 -5.72 -9.10
CA PRO A 36 -18.57 -5.58 -8.00
C PRO A 36 -17.98 -4.89 -6.78
N TYR A 37 -16.72 -5.19 -6.44
CA TYR A 37 -16.03 -4.58 -5.32
C TYR A 37 -15.81 -3.07 -5.52
N LEU A 38 -15.36 -2.62 -6.67
CA LEU A 38 -15.19 -1.19 -6.98
C LEU A 38 -16.52 -0.42 -6.92
N ARG A 39 -17.61 -1.03 -7.36
CA ARG A 39 -18.95 -0.45 -7.20
C ARG A 39 -19.35 -0.33 -5.73
N ALA A 40 -19.00 -1.32 -4.91
CA ALA A 40 -19.25 -1.27 -3.47
C ALA A 40 -18.43 -0.16 -2.79
N LEU A 41 -17.14 -0.04 -3.12
CA LEU A 41 -16.28 1.06 -2.65
C LEU A 41 -16.87 2.45 -2.99
N THR A 42 -17.37 2.61 -4.22
CA THR A 42 -17.99 3.87 -4.64
C THR A 42 -19.25 4.21 -3.83
N ARG A 43 -20.07 3.19 -3.48
CA ARG A 43 -21.26 3.37 -2.63
C ARG A 43 -20.86 3.72 -1.20
N GLU A 44 -19.89 3.03 -0.64
CA GLU A 44 -19.36 3.29 0.71
C GLU A 44 -18.83 4.72 0.81
N LEU A 45 -17.98 5.15 -0.14
CA LEU A 45 -17.49 6.53 -0.20
C LEU A 45 -18.64 7.56 -0.23
N ALA A 46 -19.66 7.32 -1.05
CA ALA A 46 -20.80 8.22 -1.15
C ALA A 46 -21.60 8.29 0.16
N SER A 47 -21.77 7.16 0.86
CA SER A 47 -22.50 7.11 2.13
C SER A 47 -21.71 7.72 3.29
N LEU A 48 -20.37 7.67 3.23
CA LEU A 48 -19.48 8.20 4.25
C LEU A 48 -19.28 9.71 4.11
N GLY A 49 -19.43 10.27 2.90
CA GLY A 49 -19.15 11.67 2.58
C GLY A 49 -19.78 12.68 3.56
N PRO A 50 -21.07 12.57 3.92
CA PRO A 50 -21.69 13.50 4.88
C PRO A 50 -21.02 13.54 6.25
N ASP A 51 -20.48 12.42 6.75
CA ASP A 51 -19.82 12.35 8.06
C ASP A 51 -18.37 12.83 8.00
N LEU A 52 -17.83 13.05 6.80
CA LEU A 52 -16.53 13.67 6.55
C LEU A 52 -16.60 15.17 6.28
N GLU A 53 -17.76 15.79 6.44
CA GLU A 53 -17.90 17.25 6.33
C GLU A 53 -17.01 17.92 7.38
N GLY A 54 -16.17 18.87 6.93
CA GLY A 54 -15.16 19.50 7.79
C GLY A 54 -13.80 18.78 7.82
N CYS A 55 -13.66 17.58 7.23
CA CYS A 55 -12.39 16.92 7.02
C CYS A 55 -11.77 17.28 5.66
N GLN A 56 -10.44 17.18 5.58
CA GLN A 56 -9.69 17.32 4.34
C GLN A 56 -8.63 16.22 4.24
N ALA A 57 -8.66 15.44 3.16
CA ALA A 57 -7.61 14.47 2.91
C ALA A 57 -6.31 15.16 2.49
N THR A 58 -5.25 14.93 3.25
CA THR A 58 -3.88 15.33 2.93
C THR A 58 -3.08 14.19 2.29
N SER A 59 -3.52 12.94 2.50
CA SER A 59 -3.00 11.76 1.80
C SER A 59 -4.13 10.81 1.42
N LEU A 60 -3.96 10.16 0.27
CA LEU A 60 -4.78 9.07 -0.23
C LEU A 60 -3.88 7.86 -0.43
N ARG A 61 -4.15 6.78 0.29
CA ARG A 61 -3.38 5.55 0.20
C ARG A 61 -4.22 4.41 -0.34
N PHE A 62 -3.73 3.76 -1.40
CA PHE A 62 -4.27 2.48 -1.86
C PHE A 62 -3.49 1.37 -1.17
N ALA A 63 -4.16 0.57 -0.36
CA ALA A 63 -3.58 -0.44 0.52
C ALA A 63 -4.23 -1.82 0.34
N GLY A 64 -3.67 -2.82 1.00
CA GLY A 64 -4.12 -4.22 0.95
C GLY A 64 -3.56 -4.96 -0.26
N GLY A 65 -3.91 -4.53 -1.45
CA GLY A 65 -3.46 -5.11 -2.72
C GLY A 65 -3.00 -4.06 -3.73
N TYR A 66 -3.14 -4.37 -5.01
CA TYR A 66 -2.46 -3.61 -6.05
C TYR A 66 -3.37 -2.60 -6.74
N LEU A 67 -2.96 -1.33 -6.70
CA LEU A 67 -3.54 -0.27 -7.51
C LEU A 67 -3.42 -0.57 -9.02
N SER A 68 -2.36 -1.26 -9.43
CA SER A 68 -2.14 -1.67 -10.81
C SER A 68 -3.12 -2.73 -11.35
N LEU A 69 -4.08 -3.18 -10.55
CA LEU A 69 -5.21 -4.00 -11.00
C LEU A 69 -6.35 -3.16 -11.59
N LEU A 70 -6.39 -1.86 -11.31
CA LEU A 70 -7.36 -0.94 -11.88
C LEU A 70 -6.89 -0.54 -13.27
N ASP A 71 -7.76 -0.67 -14.24
CA ASP A 71 -7.54 -0.01 -15.52
C ASP A 71 -7.75 1.52 -15.39
N SER A 72 -7.48 2.25 -16.46
CA SER A 72 -7.58 3.71 -16.46
C SER A 72 -8.98 4.22 -16.14
N ASP A 73 -10.02 3.54 -16.59
CA ASP A 73 -11.42 3.94 -16.40
C ASP A 73 -11.89 3.67 -14.97
N ALA A 74 -11.51 2.51 -14.41
CA ALA A 74 -11.80 2.15 -13.03
C ALA A 74 -11.11 3.10 -12.05
N LEU A 75 -9.86 3.47 -12.30
CA LEU A 75 -9.14 4.45 -11.50
C LEU A 75 -9.79 5.82 -11.59
N ALA A 76 -10.15 6.28 -12.78
CA ALA A 76 -10.82 7.56 -12.98
C ALA A 76 -12.18 7.60 -12.26
N ALA A 77 -12.97 6.54 -12.35
CA ALA A 77 -14.26 6.44 -11.66
C ALA A 77 -14.11 6.48 -10.13
N LEU A 78 -13.11 5.77 -9.59
CA LEU A 78 -12.82 5.75 -8.16
C LEU A 78 -12.33 7.12 -7.66
N MET A 79 -11.41 7.76 -8.38
CA MET A 79 -10.93 9.11 -8.05
C MET A 79 -12.07 10.14 -8.12
N ALA A 80 -12.97 10.03 -9.09
CA ALA A 80 -14.16 10.88 -9.16
C ALA A 80 -15.10 10.66 -7.95
N ALA A 81 -15.21 9.43 -7.44
CA ALA A 81 -15.98 9.15 -6.22
C ALA A 81 -15.31 9.79 -4.98
N VAL A 82 -13.99 9.68 -4.85
CA VAL A 82 -13.23 10.32 -3.77
C VAL A 82 -13.45 11.84 -3.78
N HIS A 83 -13.29 12.48 -4.94
CA HIS A 83 -13.50 13.93 -5.08
C HIS A 83 -14.90 14.41 -4.71
N ARG A 84 -15.94 13.56 -4.92
CA ARG A 84 -17.31 13.90 -4.53
C ARG A 84 -17.58 13.75 -3.05
N SER A 85 -16.85 12.86 -2.39
CA SER A 85 -17.14 12.46 -1.00
C SER A 85 -16.33 13.25 0.02
N LEU A 86 -15.20 13.86 -0.37
CA LEU A 86 -14.25 14.44 0.58
C LEU A 86 -13.47 15.60 -0.06
N ALA A 87 -13.22 16.66 0.72
CA ALA A 87 -12.30 17.72 0.33
C ALA A 87 -10.86 17.19 0.27
N LEU A 88 -10.15 17.53 -0.81
CA LEU A 88 -8.76 17.13 -1.01
C LEU A 88 -7.84 18.34 -0.83
N ALA A 89 -6.68 18.13 -0.20
CA ALA A 89 -5.68 19.16 -0.05
C ALA A 89 -5.01 19.47 -1.40
N PRO A 90 -4.58 20.73 -1.65
CA PRO A 90 -3.87 21.08 -2.89
C PRO A 90 -2.56 20.31 -3.07
N ASP A 91 -1.92 19.90 -1.97
CA ASP A 91 -0.69 19.11 -1.92
C ASP A 91 -0.96 17.64 -1.54
N LEU A 92 -2.13 17.11 -1.93
CA LEU A 92 -2.51 15.72 -1.69
C LEU A 92 -1.41 14.78 -2.18
N GLU A 93 -0.94 13.89 -1.29
CA GLU A 93 -0.06 12.80 -1.67
C GLU A 93 -0.89 11.54 -1.94
N ILE A 94 -0.74 10.95 -3.13
CA ILE A 94 -1.43 9.70 -3.50
C ILE A 94 -0.38 8.59 -3.61
N SER A 95 -0.52 7.53 -2.83
CA SER A 95 0.41 6.39 -2.85
C SER A 95 -0.33 5.06 -3.04
N GLY A 96 0.37 4.06 -3.54
CA GLY A 96 -0.21 2.73 -3.73
C GLY A 96 0.83 1.67 -4.08
N LEU A 97 0.38 0.41 -4.04
CA LEU A 97 1.15 -0.75 -4.44
C LEU A 97 0.88 -1.10 -5.91
N ALA A 98 1.92 -1.52 -6.61
CA ALA A 98 1.83 -2.11 -7.93
C ALA A 98 2.54 -3.47 -7.95
N PHE A 99 2.00 -4.42 -8.70
CA PHE A 99 2.71 -5.65 -8.99
C PHE A 99 3.60 -5.42 -10.21
N PRO A 100 4.88 -5.83 -10.19
CA PRO A 100 5.77 -5.69 -11.33
C PRO A 100 5.17 -6.34 -12.59
N GLY A 101 5.21 -5.62 -13.72
CA GLY A 101 4.64 -6.07 -15.00
C GLY A 101 3.15 -5.78 -15.19
N ALA A 102 2.46 -5.22 -14.18
CA ALA A 102 1.04 -4.87 -14.28
C ALA A 102 0.81 -3.40 -14.66
N LEU A 103 1.84 -2.69 -15.11
CA LEU A 103 1.74 -1.30 -15.56
C LEU A 103 1.70 -1.24 -17.08
N ASP A 104 0.77 -0.44 -17.60
CA ASP A 104 0.73 -0.04 -19.01
C ASP A 104 0.80 1.49 -19.18
N MET A 105 0.91 1.93 -20.41
CA MET A 105 1.04 3.37 -20.72
C MET A 105 -0.22 4.18 -20.40
N ALA A 106 -1.41 3.58 -20.53
CA ALA A 106 -2.67 4.24 -20.23
C ALA A 106 -2.80 4.49 -18.72
N LEU A 107 -2.48 3.48 -17.91
CA LEU A 107 -2.48 3.58 -16.46
C LEU A 107 -1.43 4.57 -15.94
N LEU A 108 -0.22 4.55 -16.50
CA LEU A 108 0.83 5.51 -16.14
C LEU A 108 0.46 6.95 -16.50
N SER A 109 -0.24 7.15 -17.61
CA SER A 109 -0.77 8.48 -17.96
C SER A 109 -1.77 8.98 -16.92
N GLN A 110 -2.65 8.11 -16.42
CA GLN A 110 -3.57 8.44 -15.34
C GLN A 110 -2.85 8.71 -14.01
N TYR A 111 -1.86 7.87 -13.65
CA TYR A 111 -1.05 8.10 -12.45
C TYR A 111 -0.38 9.48 -12.48
N ARG A 112 0.14 9.88 -13.64
CA ARG A 112 0.75 11.18 -13.83
C ARG A 112 -0.28 12.33 -13.75
N ASN A 113 -1.47 12.15 -14.34
CA ASN A 113 -2.55 13.15 -14.29
C ASN A 113 -3.02 13.43 -12.86
N TYR A 114 -3.05 12.41 -12.00
CA TYR A 114 -3.38 12.53 -10.58
C TYR A 114 -2.17 12.86 -9.69
N ALA A 115 -0.98 13.10 -10.27
CA ALA A 115 0.27 13.29 -9.53
C ALA A 115 0.53 12.16 -8.50
N LEU A 116 0.18 10.92 -8.87
CA LEU A 116 0.36 9.75 -8.02
C LEU A 116 1.86 9.51 -7.77
N GLY A 117 2.22 9.36 -6.53
CA GLY A 117 3.57 9.01 -6.06
C GLY A 117 3.73 9.25 -4.57
N PRO A 118 4.44 8.35 -3.89
CA PRO A 118 5.21 7.24 -4.43
C PRO A 118 4.35 6.02 -4.83
N LEU A 119 4.75 5.38 -5.93
CA LEU A 119 4.28 4.06 -6.31
C LEU A 119 5.27 3.02 -5.80
N PHE A 120 4.78 2.02 -5.06
CA PHE A 120 5.63 0.94 -4.55
C PHE A 120 5.44 -0.32 -5.38
N PHE A 121 6.54 -0.93 -5.82
CA PHE A 121 6.49 -2.28 -6.38
C PHE A 121 6.58 -3.30 -5.26
N ASP A 122 5.59 -4.19 -5.21
CA ASP A 122 5.60 -5.35 -4.32
C ASP A 122 6.47 -6.45 -4.93
N VAL A 123 7.65 -6.64 -4.35
CA VAL A 123 8.65 -7.58 -4.85
C VAL A 123 8.84 -8.70 -3.83
N PRO A 124 8.40 -9.92 -4.13
CA PRO A 124 8.58 -11.05 -3.21
C PRO A 124 10.04 -11.31 -2.86
N SER A 125 10.93 -11.21 -3.85
CA SER A 125 12.39 -11.22 -3.66
C SER A 125 13.09 -10.59 -4.86
N LEU A 126 14.28 -10.04 -4.60
CA LEU A 126 15.24 -9.60 -5.63
C LEU A 126 16.27 -10.69 -5.96
N SER A 127 16.00 -11.95 -5.60
CA SER A 127 16.81 -13.14 -5.92
C SER A 127 15.96 -14.18 -6.61
N ALA A 128 16.27 -14.48 -7.88
CA ALA A 128 15.60 -15.55 -8.62
C ALA A 128 15.75 -16.92 -7.94
N GLN A 129 16.89 -17.18 -7.32
CA GLN A 129 17.14 -18.43 -6.58
C GLN A 129 16.26 -18.52 -5.32
N GLU A 130 16.06 -17.41 -4.59
CA GLU A 130 15.15 -17.38 -3.45
C GLU A 130 13.71 -17.62 -3.90
N CYS A 131 13.26 -16.96 -4.96
CA CYS A 131 11.94 -17.16 -5.54
C CYS A 131 11.71 -18.64 -5.89
N GLN A 132 12.65 -19.26 -6.58
CA GLN A 132 12.56 -20.68 -6.94
C GLN A 132 12.49 -21.59 -5.71
N ARG A 133 13.36 -21.36 -4.71
CA ARG A 133 13.43 -22.15 -3.49
C ARG A 133 12.14 -22.10 -2.67
N LEU A 134 11.47 -20.95 -2.64
CA LEU A 134 10.29 -20.70 -1.83
C LEU A 134 8.97 -20.77 -2.59
N GLY A 135 9.01 -21.06 -3.91
CA GLY A 135 7.81 -21.09 -4.74
C GLY A 135 7.15 -19.70 -4.91
N LEU A 136 7.94 -18.61 -4.78
CA LEU A 136 7.47 -17.24 -4.93
C LEU A 136 7.49 -16.81 -6.40
N PRO A 137 6.64 -15.85 -6.80
CA PRO A 137 6.73 -15.27 -8.14
C PRO A 137 8.10 -14.64 -8.39
N ASN A 138 8.73 -15.00 -9.50
CA ASN A 138 9.95 -14.31 -9.95
C ASN A 138 9.56 -13.11 -10.81
N THR A 139 9.66 -11.92 -10.24
CA THR A 139 9.23 -10.67 -10.87
C THR A 139 10.39 -9.81 -11.40
N LEU A 140 11.63 -10.30 -11.41
CA LEU A 140 12.81 -9.48 -11.74
C LEU A 140 12.72 -8.85 -13.13
N LEU A 141 12.45 -9.65 -14.17
CA LEU A 141 12.31 -9.12 -15.54
C LEU A 141 11.15 -8.12 -15.64
N ALA A 142 10.04 -8.41 -15.02
CA ALA A 142 8.88 -7.53 -14.98
C ALA A 142 9.16 -6.24 -14.19
N LEU A 143 9.98 -6.31 -13.14
CA LEU A 143 10.44 -5.14 -12.39
C LEU A 143 11.35 -4.26 -13.26
N ASP A 144 12.31 -4.85 -14.00
CA ASP A 144 13.17 -4.11 -14.94
C ASP A 144 12.33 -3.33 -15.95
N GLN A 145 11.33 -3.99 -16.55
CA GLN A 145 10.42 -3.35 -17.50
C GLN A 145 9.58 -2.24 -16.86
N SER A 146 9.08 -2.47 -15.64
CA SER A 146 8.27 -1.50 -14.92
C SER A 146 9.08 -0.26 -14.52
N VAL A 147 10.30 -0.43 -14.03
CA VAL A 147 11.20 0.68 -13.69
C VAL A 147 11.57 1.47 -14.93
N TYR A 148 11.89 0.80 -16.05
CA TYR A 148 12.14 1.46 -17.32
C TYR A 148 10.94 2.30 -17.79
N LEU A 149 9.72 1.79 -17.67
CA LEU A 149 8.50 2.54 -18.00
C LEU A 149 8.36 3.78 -17.11
N LEU A 150 8.51 3.65 -15.78
CA LEU A 150 8.45 4.80 -14.87
C LEU A 150 9.46 5.89 -15.23
N GLN A 151 10.70 5.51 -15.53
CA GLN A 151 11.75 6.46 -15.94
C GLN A 151 11.39 7.21 -17.21
N ASN A 152 10.84 6.52 -18.21
CA ASN A 152 10.39 7.14 -19.46
C ASN A 152 9.22 8.12 -19.25
N TYR A 153 8.39 7.90 -18.22
CA TYR A 153 7.31 8.81 -17.83
C TYR A 153 7.74 9.88 -16.81
N SER A 154 9.04 9.95 -16.48
CA SER A 154 9.60 10.85 -15.45
C SER A 154 9.00 10.65 -14.06
N MET A 155 8.53 9.45 -13.76
CA MET A 155 7.96 9.05 -12.46
C MET A 155 9.04 8.40 -11.59
N ASN A 156 10.07 9.18 -11.22
CA ASN A 156 11.22 8.65 -10.48
C ASN A 156 10.98 8.51 -8.97
N ASN A 157 9.84 8.98 -8.45
CA ASN A 157 9.46 8.82 -7.06
C ASN A 157 8.74 7.47 -6.84
N PHE A 158 9.50 6.38 -6.89
CA PHE A 158 8.99 5.04 -6.64
C PHE A 158 9.70 4.36 -5.47
N GLY A 159 9.09 3.33 -4.93
CA GLY A 159 9.63 2.49 -3.88
C GLY A 159 9.57 1.00 -4.21
N LEU A 160 10.25 0.22 -3.39
CA LEU A 160 10.12 -1.24 -3.35
C LEU A 160 9.56 -1.66 -2.00
N THR A 161 8.68 -2.65 -1.98
CA THR A 161 8.35 -3.40 -0.77
C THR A 161 8.99 -4.77 -0.83
N LEU A 162 9.64 -5.17 0.25
CA LEU A 162 10.26 -6.48 0.39
C LEU A 162 9.75 -7.16 1.67
N PRO A 163 9.36 -8.43 1.61
CA PRO A 163 8.97 -9.16 2.80
C PRO A 163 10.16 -9.35 3.73
N LEU A 164 9.95 -9.09 5.02
CA LEU A 164 10.87 -9.43 6.09
C LEU A 164 10.45 -10.78 6.69
N GLY A 165 11.42 -11.63 7.04
CA GLY A 165 11.15 -12.91 7.71
C GLY A 165 10.90 -14.10 6.77
N LEU A 166 11.25 -13.98 5.49
CA LEU A 166 11.29 -15.16 4.63
C LEU A 166 12.37 -16.15 5.13
N PRO A 167 12.07 -17.45 5.14
CA PRO A 167 12.97 -18.45 5.70
C PRO A 167 14.26 -18.60 4.89
N GLY A 168 15.39 -18.77 5.59
CA GLY A 168 16.70 -19.03 5.00
C GLY A 168 17.39 -17.81 4.40
N ARG A 169 17.01 -16.61 4.78
CA ARG A 169 17.78 -15.38 4.48
C ARG A 169 18.97 -15.28 5.40
N ASP A 170 20.13 -15.63 4.88
CA ASP A 170 21.42 -15.44 5.55
C ASP A 170 22.02 -14.06 5.23
N GLN A 171 23.20 -13.79 5.77
CA GLN A 171 23.93 -12.56 5.55
C GLN A 171 24.28 -12.36 4.06
N GLY A 172 24.68 -13.43 3.37
CA GLY A 172 25.06 -13.35 1.95
C GLY A 172 23.88 -12.91 1.07
N LEU A 173 22.69 -13.47 1.33
CA LEU A 173 21.48 -13.09 0.60
C LEU A 173 21.06 -11.64 0.91
N TRP A 174 21.15 -11.18 2.17
CA TRP A 174 20.87 -9.78 2.50
C TRP A 174 21.81 -8.80 1.79
N LEU A 175 23.11 -9.12 1.68
CA LEU A 175 24.07 -8.32 0.93
C LEU A 175 23.76 -8.32 -0.58
N HIS A 176 23.35 -9.46 -1.13
CA HIS A 176 22.89 -9.55 -2.52
C HIS A 176 21.67 -8.64 -2.75
N LEU A 177 20.64 -8.72 -1.90
CA LEU A 177 19.44 -7.88 -1.99
C LEU A 177 19.80 -6.39 -1.91
N LEU A 178 20.74 -6.00 -1.06
CA LEU A 178 21.23 -4.63 -0.96
C LEU A 178 21.88 -4.15 -2.27
N GLY A 179 22.65 -5.02 -2.93
CA GLY A 179 23.22 -4.75 -4.26
C GLY A 179 22.13 -4.52 -5.31
N GLN A 180 21.10 -5.36 -5.34
CA GLN A 180 19.96 -5.22 -6.26
C GLN A 180 19.17 -3.93 -6.00
N ILE A 181 18.89 -3.59 -4.74
CA ILE A 181 18.22 -2.33 -4.41
C ILE A 181 19.03 -1.13 -4.91
N THR A 182 20.36 -1.19 -4.75
CA THR A 182 21.26 -0.13 -5.25
C THR A 182 21.19 -0.03 -6.78
N HIS A 183 21.04 -1.14 -7.48
CA HIS A 183 20.91 -1.17 -8.94
C HIS A 183 19.62 -0.47 -9.42
N TYR A 184 18.47 -0.78 -8.82
CA TYR A 184 17.18 -0.18 -9.20
C TYR A 184 17.05 1.29 -8.79
N GLN A 185 17.81 1.74 -7.83
CA GLN A 185 17.81 3.12 -7.33
C GLN A 185 16.41 3.64 -6.91
N PRO A 186 15.58 2.88 -6.19
CA PRO A 186 14.30 3.40 -5.73
C PRO A 186 14.52 4.56 -4.74
N ALA A 187 13.55 5.47 -4.67
CA ALA A 187 13.56 6.56 -3.68
C ALA A 187 13.20 6.07 -2.28
N HIS A 188 12.43 4.97 -2.19
CA HIS A 188 11.90 4.42 -0.94
C HIS A 188 12.04 2.90 -0.89
N LEU A 189 12.17 2.37 0.32
CA LEU A 189 12.18 0.93 0.58
C LEU A 189 11.35 0.66 1.83
N ALA A 190 10.36 -0.21 1.72
CA ALA A 190 9.59 -0.72 2.84
C ALA A 190 9.93 -2.21 3.06
N LEU A 191 10.38 -2.55 4.26
CA LEU A 191 10.50 -3.92 4.73
C LEU A 191 9.20 -4.28 5.45
N VAL A 192 8.46 -5.24 4.90
CA VAL A 192 7.14 -5.61 5.40
C VAL A 192 7.24 -6.92 6.17
N PRO A 193 6.92 -6.95 7.48
CA PRO A 193 6.96 -8.17 8.25
C PRO A 193 6.03 -9.23 7.66
N THR A 194 6.52 -10.45 7.48
CA THR A 194 5.66 -11.62 7.27
C THR A 194 5.16 -12.14 8.62
N ALA A 195 4.09 -12.94 8.61
CA ALA A 195 3.52 -13.47 9.86
C ALA A 195 4.60 -14.17 10.72
N GLY A 196 4.76 -13.70 11.97
CA GLY A 196 5.76 -14.22 12.93
C GLY A 196 7.17 -13.63 12.80
N ALA A 197 7.40 -12.66 11.91
CA ALA A 197 8.68 -11.99 11.81
C ALA A 197 8.73 -10.75 12.72
N ASP A 198 9.77 -10.65 13.54
CA ASP A 198 10.08 -9.45 14.33
C ASP A 198 11.22 -8.65 13.65
N PHE A 199 11.10 -7.32 13.66
CA PHE A 199 12.16 -6.42 13.19
C PHE A 199 13.43 -6.46 14.05
N GLN A 200 13.37 -6.97 15.28
CA GLN A 200 14.44 -6.81 16.26
C GLN A 200 15.41 -7.99 16.33
N GLU A 201 15.11 -9.15 15.74
CA GLU A 201 15.84 -10.39 16.12
C GLU A 201 16.79 -10.99 15.06
N HIS A 202 16.94 -10.38 13.88
CA HIS A 202 17.79 -10.98 12.85
C HIS A 202 19.16 -10.30 12.71
N PRO A 203 20.29 -10.92 13.13
CA PRO A 203 21.62 -10.30 13.04
C PRO A 203 22.03 -9.85 11.64
N ALA A 204 21.63 -10.61 10.61
CA ALA A 204 21.88 -10.25 9.22
C ALA A 204 21.09 -9.01 8.75
N LEU A 205 19.96 -8.71 9.38
CA LEU A 205 19.18 -7.51 9.10
C LEU A 205 19.94 -6.25 9.54
N SER A 206 20.64 -6.29 10.66
CA SER A 206 21.43 -5.15 11.16
C SER A 206 22.51 -4.74 10.17
N LEU A 207 23.21 -5.69 9.55
CA LEU A 207 24.20 -5.42 8.49
C LEU A 207 23.57 -4.84 7.23
N PHE A 208 22.40 -5.35 6.83
CA PHE A 208 21.65 -4.82 5.70
C PHE A 208 21.22 -3.36 5.98
N GLN A 209 20.69 -3.09 7.17
CA GLN A 209 20.29 -1.74 7.59
C GLN A 209 21.49 -0.79 7.60
N GLN A 210 22.62 -1.20 8.18
CA GLN A 210 23.84 -0.39 8.15
C GLN A 210 24.28 -0.14 6.71
N GLY A 211 24.25 -1.15 5.85
CA GLY A 211 24.57 -1.02 4.43
C GLY A 211 23.65 -0.06 3.67
N LEU A 212 22.40 0.10 4.06
CA LEU A 212 21.49 1.13 3.55
C LEU A 212 21.94 2.52 4.01
N LEU A 213 22.19 2.69 5.32
CA LEU A 213 22.63 3.97 5.90
C LEU A 213 23.94 4.46 5.25
N ASP A 214 24.92 3.57 5.07
CA ASP A 214 26.20 3.87 4.42
C ASP A 214 26.04 4.33 2.96
N ARG A 215 24.90 4.01 2.32
CA ARG A 215 24.53 4.41 0.96
C ARG A 215 23.59 5.61 0.91
N GLY A 216 23.49 6.35 2.01
CA GLY A 216 22.70 7.58 2.09
C GLY A 216 21.19 7.39 2.27
N TRP A 217 20.75 6.17 2.62
CA TRP A 217 19.38 5.95 3.04
C TRP A 217 19.18 6.48 4.48
N ARG A 218 17.95 6.86 4.80
CA ARG A 218 17.54 7.29 6.14
C ARG A 218 16.36 6.44 6.58
N LEU A 219 16.35 6.04 7.83
CA LEU A 219 15.19 5.43 8.46
C LEU A 219 14.12 6.50 8.68
N ALA A 220 12.96 6.37 8.05
CA ALA A 220 11.83 7.30 8.17
C ALA A 220 10.78 6.81 9.17
N ALA A 221 10.59 5.49 9.27
CA ALA A 221 9.74 4.80 10.23
C ALA A 221 10.26 3.35 10.38
N PRO A 222 9.83 2.58 11.39
CA PRO A 222 10.23 1.17 11.52
C PRO A 222 10.03 0.41 10.20
N GLY A 223 11.11 -0.15 9.67
CA GLY A 223 11.12 -0.86 8.39
C GLY A 223 10.99 0.00 7.13
N PHE A 224 10.86 1.31 7.25
CA PHE A 224 10.71 2.21 6.11
C PHE A 224 11.94 3.09 5.93
N TYR A 225 12.61 2.97 4.79
CA TYR A 225 13.82 3.71 4.44
C TYR A 225 13.57 4.62 3.24
N THR A 226 14.23 5.78 3.21
CA THR A 226 14.12 6.74 2.11
C THR A 226 15.46 7.40 1.79
N ARG A 227 15.68 7.71 0.51
CA ARG A 227 16.73 8.61 0.01
C ARG A 227 16.16 9.94 -0.45
N ALA A 228 14.85 10.05 -0.58
CA ALA A 228 14.21 11.30 -0.95
C ALA A 228 14.43 12.38 0.12
N PRO A 229 14.43 13.68 -0.23
CA PRO A 229 14.60 14.77 0.75
C PRO A 229 13.58 14.73 1.88
N ARG A 230 12.34 14.29 1.57
CA ARG A 230 11.26 14.08 2.53
C ARG A 230 10.78 12.64 2.46
N ALA A 231 10.46 12.07 3.62
CA ALA A 231 9.72 10.81 3.67
C ALA A 231 8.29 11.06 3.16
N PRO A 232 7.72 10.10 2.41
CA PRO A 232 6.33 10.20 2.00
C PRO A 232 5.39 10.08 3.19
N ARG A 233 4.20 10.64 3.10
CA ARG A 233 3.20 10.57 4.19
C ARG A 233 2.81 9.13 4.51
N CYS A 234 2.79 8.26 3.50
CA CYS A 234 2.50 6.83 3.69
C CYS A 234 3.58 6.05 4.48
N ALA A 235 4.74 6.65 4.79
CA ALA A 235 5.80 6.01 5.58
C ALA A 235 5.38 5.73 7.04
N ALA A 236 4.46 6.53 7.57
CA ALA A 236 3.92 6.36 8.91
C ALA A 236 2.42 6.60 8.92
N ARG A 237 1.70 5.87 9.78
CA ARG A 237 0.27 6.05 9.90
C ARG A 237 -0.03 7.38 10.60
N PRO A 238 -0.90 8.25 10.06
CA PRO A 238 -1.25 9.51 10.72
C PRO A 238 -2.13 9.27 11.95
N ALA A 239 -2.26 10.32 12.79
CA ALA A 239 -3.11 10.27 13.98
C ALA A 239 -4.60 10.08 13.64
N ALA A 240 -5.06 10.66 12.53
CA ALA A 240 -6.43 10.52 12.03
C ALA A 240 -6.42 9.93 10.62
N TYR A 241 -7.18 8.88 10.42
CA TYR A 241 -7.33 8.23 9.12
C TYR A 241 -8.70 7.56 9.00
N VAL A 242 -9.20 7.50 7.78
CA VAL A 242 -10.45 6.84 7.42
C VAL A 242 -10.15 5.77 6.38
N GLY A 243 -10.51 4.54 6.69
CA GLY A 243 -10.37 3.41 5.80
C GLY A 243 -11.71 3.07 5.13
N VAL A 244 -11.66 2.84 3.82
CA VAL A 244 -12.79 2.42 2.99
C VAL A 244 -12.46 1.08 2.36
N GLY A 245 -13.39 0.15 2.40
CA GLY A 245 -13.21 -1.18 1.85
C GLY A 245 -13.24 -2.30 2.90
N LEU A 246 -13.08 -3.52 2.42
CA LEU A 246 -13.15 -4.74 3.21
C LEU A 246 -12.07 -4.77 4.30
N GLY A 247 -12.47 -4.92 5.56
CA GLY A 247 -11.56 -4.97 6.70
C GLY A 247 -10.82 -3.67 7.01
N ALA A 248 -11.19 -2.57 6.34
CA ALA A 248 -10.52 -1.28 6.48
C ALA A 248 -10.62 -0.74 7.91
N PRO A 249 -9.51 -0.38 8.57
CA PRO A 249 -9.55 0.30 9.85
C PRO A 249 -9.67 1.81 9.66
N SER A 250 -10.35 2.47 10.60
CA SER A 250 -10.38 3.93 10.73
C SER A 250 -10.02 4.36 12.13
N ARG A 251 -9.44 5.55 12.26
CA ARG A 251 -9.14 6.23 13.52
C ARG A 251 -9.57 7.68 13.38
N LEU A 252 -10.71 8.02 13.96
CA LEU A 252 -11.29 9.34 13.87
C LEU A 252 -12.06 9.65 15.16
N ASP A 253 -12.00 10.90 15.62
CA ASP A 253 -12.75 11.44 16.76
C ASP A 253 -12.67 10.60 18.04
N GLY A 254 -11.51 10.01 18.32
CA GLY A 254 -11.29 9.20 19.53
C GLY A 254 -11.81 7.77 19.41
N PHE A 255 -12.17 7.30 18.23
CA PHE A 255 -12.61 5.93 17.99
C PHE A 255 -11.72 5.23 16.98
N LEU A 256 -11.50 3.94 17.26
CA LEU A 256 -10.93 2.97 16.31
C LEU A 256 -12.06 2.10 15.81
N THR A 257 -12.32 2.11 14.51
CA THR A 257 -13.31 1.24 13.89
C THR A 257 -12.68 0.33 12.86
N ARG A 258 -13.36 -0.74 12.51
CA ARG A 258 -12.94 -1.64 11.46
C ARG A 258 -14.15 -2.18 10.71
N ASN A 259 -14.07 -2.16 9.40
CA ASN A 259 -15.07 -2.73 8.52
C ASN A 259 -15.10 -4.27 8.59
N THR A 260 -16.18 -4.85 8.12
CA THR A 260 -16.35 -6.31 8.00
C THR A 260 -15.30 -6.93 7.08
N TRP A 261 -14.97 -8.21 7.36
CA TRP A 261 -14.12 -9.05 6.51
C TRP A 261 -14.92 -9.95 5.58
N ASP A 262 -16.25 -9.96 5.71
CA ASP A 262 -17.15 -10.74 4.88
C ASP A 262 -17.41 -10.00 3.56
N MET A 263 -16.85 -10.52 2.47
CA MET A 263 -16.98 -9.93 1.13
C MET A 263 -18.45 -9.88 0.67
N ALA A 264 -19.23 -10.93 0.91
CA ALA A 264 -20.62 -10.97 0.47
C ALA A 264 -21.47 -9.95 1.23
N TYR A 265 -21.26 -9.85 2.55
CA TYR A 265 -21.89 -8.83 3.38
C TYR A 265 -21.48 -7.42 2.93
N TYR A 266 -20.19 -7.17 2.72
CA TYR A 266 -19.67 -5.89 2.24
C TYR A 266 -20.33 -5.46 0.92
N LEU A 267 -20.37 -6.35 -0.06
CA LEU A 267 -20.97 -6.06 -1.37
C LEU A 267 -22.45 -5.70 -1.29
N SER A 268 -23.19 -6.32 -0.38
CA SER A 268 -24.63 -6.12 -0.23
C SER A 268 -25.02 -4.89 0.61
N HIS A 269 -24.18 -4.47 1.57
CA HIS A 269 -24.48 -3.41 2.54
C HIS A 269 -23.68 -2.11 2.34
N SER A 270 -22.87 -2.01 1.29
CA SER A 270 -21.98 -0.86 1.04
C SER A 270 -22.67 0.48 0.76
N ALA A 271 -24.00 0.50 0.65
CA ALA A 271 -24.78 1.72 0.52
C ALA A 271 -24.97 2.50 1.84
N ASP A 272 -24.70 1.85 2.98
CA ASP A 272 -24.67 2.47 4.31
C ASP A 272 -23.40 2.00 5.05
N TYR A 273 -22.39 2.85 5.08
CA TYR A 273 -21.09 2.50 5.66
C TYR A 273 -21.16 2.10 7.14
N ARG A 274 -22.17 2.59 7.89
CA ARG A 274 -22.35 2.26 9.30
C ARG A 274 -22.65 0.78 9.51
N GLN A 275 -23.31 0.14 8.56
CA GLN A 275 -23.57 -1.31 8.58
C GLN A 275 -22.28 -2.12 8.33
N LEU A 276 -21.28 -1.52 7.69
CA LEU A 276 -20.02 -2.21 7.42
C LEU A 276 -19.11 -2.30 8.64
N ILE A 277 -19.35 -1.50 9.67
CA ILE A 277 -18.52 -1.44 10.88
C ILE A 277 -18.73 -2.69 11.72
N ALA A 278 -17.72 -3.57 11.74
CA ALA A 278 -17.74 -4.82 12.49
C ALA A 278 -17.19 -4.68 13.92
N SER A 279 -16.39 -3.66 14.19
CA SER A 279 -15.87 -3.39 15.54
C SER A 279 -15.65 -1.90 15.77
N VAL A 280 -15.92 -1.48 17.02
CA VAL A 280 -15.65 -0.12 17.50
C VAL A 280 -14.90 -0.22 18.83
N ARG A 281 -13.86 0.56 19.02
CA ARG A 281 -13.12 0.70 20.28
C ARG A 281 -12.83 2.18 20.54
N GLU A 282 -12.89 2.60 21.79
CA GLU A 282 -12.35 3.92 22.17
C GLU A 282 -10.83 3.92 21.97
N ASP A 283 -10.33 4.97 21.35
CA ASP A 283 -8.91 5.23 21.20
C ASP A 283 -8.39 5.89 22.48
N ARG A 284 -7.95 5.07 23.43
CA ARG A 284 -7.34 5.56 24.66
C ARG A 284 -5.84 5.72 24.44
N PRO A 285 -5.28 6.93 24.55
CA PRO A 285 -3.85 7.18 24.28
C PRO A 285 -2.90 6.50 25.28
N ASP A 286 -3.40 5.92 26.38
CA ASP A 286 -2.60 5.38 27.49
C ASP A 286 -2.96 3.94 27.90
N ALA A 287 -3.39 3.09 27.00
CA ALA A 287 -3.43 1.66 27.30
C ALA A 287 -2.05 1.05 27.05
N PRO A 288 -1.39 0.47 28.09
CA PRO A 288 -0.05 -0.10 27.98
C PRO A 288 0.05 -1.28 27.02
#